data_e2b68769ea759cc8aed6262fb52c2edd
#
_entry.id   e2b68769ea759cc8aed6262fb52c2edd
#
_cell.length_a   1.000
_cell.length_b   1.000
_cell.length_c   1.000
_cell.angle_alpha   90.00
_cell.angle_beta   90.00
_cell.angle_gamma   90.00
#
_symmetry.space_group_name_H-M   'P 1'
#
loop_
_entity.id
_entity.type
_entity.pdbx_description
1 polymer ?
#
loop_
_entity_poly.entity_id
_entity_poly.type
_entity_poly.pdbx_seq_one_letter_code
_entity_poly.pdbx_strand_id
1 'polypeptide(L)'
;MHKVVKEIGLFVFAPLAILGGLTAWMFAATAQPCSNAITQQVASPDGRFSAVVFVRSCTTAPGFSSNISILAKDGFLADGPGNLFASDGHPEQLGFSLQWQSTGKDSLQLNVASKIRGTVLHADSVWSANPNITATYQLGADFAASKP
;
A
#
# COMPACT_ATOMS: atom_id res chain seq x y z
N MET A 1 -47.31 37.23 8.82
CA MET A 1 -45.95 37.29 8.23
C MET A 1 -45.07 36.12 8.65
N HIS A 2 -44.97 35.69 9.90
CA HIS A 2 -44.09 34.59 10.33
C HIS A 2 -44.38 33.21 9.70
N LYS A 3 -45.64 32.87 9.38
CA LYS A 3 -45.95 31.58 8.74
C LYS A 3 -45.47 31.50 7.30
N VAL A 4 -45.63 32.57 6.55
CA VAL A 4 -45.24 32.60 5.10
C VAL A 4 -43.73 32.52 4.92
N VAL A 5 -42.95 33.15 5.79
CA VAL A 5 -41.48 33.09 5.76
C VAL A 5 -40.97 31.69 6.08
N LYS A 6 -41.64 30.96 6.98
CA LYS A 6 -41.29 29.61 7.37
C LYS A 6 -41.56 28.58 6.25
N GLU A 7 -42.68 28.75 5.56
CA GLU A 7 -43.04 27.90 4.39
C GLU A 7 -42.10 28.14 3.22
N ILE A 8 -41.78 29.37 2.87
CA ILE A 8 -40.84 29.74 1.79
C ILE A 8 -39.43 29.21 2.12
N GLY A 9 -38.98 29.32 3.36
CA GLY A 9 -37.69 28.76 3.78
C GLY A 9 -37.62 27.25 3.57
N LEU A 10 -38.65 26.50 3.91
CA LEU A 10 -38.67 25.05 3.76
C LEU A 10 -38.60 24.63 2.27
N PHE A 11 -39.32 25.33 1.40
CA PHE A 11 -39.36 25.01 -0.05
C PHE A 11 -38.06 25.36 -0.80
N VAL A 12 -37.28 26.30 -0.31
CA VAL A 12 -36.03 26.71 -0.96
C VAL A 12 -34.81 25.99 -0.37
N PHE A 13 -34.73 25.84 0.94
CA PHE A 13 -33.57 25.23 1.59
C PHE A 13 -33.56 23.70 1.55
N ALA A 14 -34.73 23.04 1.56
CA ALA A 14 -34.81 21.60 1.48
C ALA A 14 -34.25 21.02 0.17
N PRO A 15 -34.62 21.53 -1.04
CA PRO A 15 -34.05 21.02 -2.28
C PRO A 15 -32.56 21.34 -2.44
N LEU A 16 -32.10 22.48 -1.92
CA LEU A 16 -30.68 22.84 -1.92
C LEU A 16 -29.83 21.91 -1.03
N ALA A 17 -30.35 21.54 0.14
CA ALA A 17 -29.69 20.59 1.03
C ALA A 17 -29.66 19.17 0.44
N ILE A 18 -30.70 18.74 -0.25
CA ILE A 18 -30.74 17.44 -0.94
C ILE A 18 -29.77 17.41 -2.12
N LEU A 19 -29.74 18.44 -2.93
CA LEU A 19 -28.81 18.56 -4.06
C LEU A 19 -27.35 18.63 -3.55
N GLY A 20 -27.06 19.40 -2.52
CA GLY A 20 -25.75 19.47 -1.91
C GLY A 20 -25.30 18.14 -1.29
N GLY A 21 -26.21 17.43 -0.63
CA GLY A 21 -25.95 16.10 -0.07
C GLY A 21 -25.70 15.04 -1.13
N LEU A 22 -26.48 15.02 -2.21
CA LEU A 22 -26.33 14.09 -3.33
C LEU A 22 -25.01 14.32 -4.08
N THR A 23 -24.64 15.57 -4.33
CA THR A 23 -23.36 15.88 -4.99
C THR A 23 -22.18 15.48 -4.11
N ALA A 24 -22.18 15.79 -2.82
CA ALA A 24 -21.13 15.38 -1.88
C ALA A 24 -21.00 13.85 -1.81
N TRP A 25 -22.13 13.12 -1.80
CA TRP A 25 -22.12 11.66 -1.78
C TRP A 25 -21.60 11.06 -3.10
N MET A 26 -21.95 11.63 -4.25
CA MET A 26 -21.40 11.22 -5.55
C MET A 26 -19.88 11.43 -5.63
N PHE A 27 -19.36 12.55 -5.15
CA PHE A 27 -17.91 12.79 -5.11
C PHE A 27 -17.19 11.83 -4.14
N ALA A 28 -17.76 11.51 -3.00
CA ALA A 28 -17.19 10.54 -2.06
C ALA A 28 -17.22 9.09 -2.62
N ALA A 29 -18.25 8.70 -3.37
CA ALA A 29 -18.39 7.37 -3.94
C ALA A 29 -17.48 7.12 -5.17
N THR A 30 -17.00 8.18 -5.82
CA THR A 30 -16.11 8.06 -7.00
C THR A 30 -14.61 8.03 -6.67
N ALA A 31 -14.24 8.28 -5.42
CA ALA A 31 -12.86 8.25 -4.99
C ALA A 31 -12.44 6.81 -4.66
N GLN A 32 -12.12 6.02 -5.65
CA GLN A 32 -11.23 4.86 -5.48
C GLN A 32 -9.82 5.28 -5.89
N PRO A 33 -9.04 5.85 -4.97
CA PRO A 33 -7.76 6.46 -5.35
C PRO A 33 -6.72 5.43 -5.75
N CYS A 34 -6.71 4.26 -5.14
CA CYS A 34 -5.70 3.23 -5.38
C CYS A 34 -6.25 1.81 -5.17
N SER A 35 -5.63 0.83 -5.81
CA SER A 35 -5.89 -0.59 -5.60
C SER A 35 -4.59 -1.37 -5.43
N ASN A 36 -4.60 -2.41 -4.61
CA ASN A 36 -3.48 -3.32 -4.38
C ASN A 36 -3.81 -4.70 -4.93
N ALA A 37 -2.93 -5.28 -5.76
CA ALA A 37 -3.06 -6.63 -6.28
C ALA A 37 -1.80 -7.45 -5.94
N ILE A 38 -1.97 -8.51 -5.15
CA ILE A 38 -0.87 -9.41 -4.74
C ILE A 38 -0.43 -10.22 -5.95
N THR A 39 0.88 -10.23 -6.22
CA THR A 39 1.51 -10.99 -7.31
C THR A 39 2.32 -12.18 -6.78
N GLN A 40 2.87 -12.08 -5.57
CA GLN A 40 3.66 -13.14 -4.95
C GLN A 40 3.47 -13.12 -3.42
N GLN A 41 3.47 -14.31 -2.82
CA GLN A 41 3.44 -14.46 -1.36
C GLN A 41 4.37 -15.60 -0.93
N VAL A 42 5.18 -15.36 0.11
CA VAL A 42 6.13 -16.33 0.65
C VAL A 42 6.00 -16.37 2.17
N ALA A 43 5.61 -17.53 2.71
CA ALA A 43 5.48 -17.72 4.15
C ALA A 43 6.86 -17.80 4.83
N SER A 44 6.95 -17.29 6.06
CA SER A 44 8.15 -17.42 6.89
C SER A 44 8.35 -18.88 7.33
N PRO A 45 9.58 -19.32 7.66
CA PRO A 45 9.87 -20.70 8.08
C PRO A 45 9.10 -21.16 9.32
N ASP A 46 8.78 -20.23 10.21
CA ASP A 46 8.01 -20.49 11.44
C ASP A 46 6.49 -20.41 11.23
N GLY A 47 6.04 -20.05 10.03
CA GLY A 47 4.63 -19.91 9.66
C GLY A 47 3.87 -18.79 10.35
N ARG A 48 4.55 -17.89 11.07
CA ARG A 48 3.93 -16.77 11.78
C ARG A 48 3.69 -15.55 10.90
N PHE A 49 4.46 -15.43 9.83
CA PHE A 49 4.44 -14.26 8.94
C PHE A 49 4.42 -14.68 7.47
N SER A 50 4.07 -13.76 6.60
CA SER A 50 4.25 -13.90 5.16
C SER A 50 4.73 -12.57 4.56
N ALA A 51 5.67 -12.65 3.62
CA ALA A 51 6.06 -11.53 2.78
C ALA A 51 5.21 -11.56 1.51
N VAL A 52 4.61 -10.44 1.16
CA VAL A 52 3.79 -10.29 -0.05
C VAL A 52 4.37 -9.23 -0.96
N VAL A 53 4.51 -9.55 -2.25
CA VAL A 53 4.76 -8.58 -3.31
C VAL A 53 3.43 -8.22 -3.94
N PHE A 54 3.17 -6.96 -4.11
CA PHE A 54 1.95 -6.49 -4.75
C PHE A 54 2.19 -5.26 -5.62
N VAL A 55 1.36 -5.12 -6.64
CA VAL A 55 1.30 -3.91 -7.45
C VAL A 55 0.26 -2.97 -6.85
N ARG A 56 0.63 -1.71 -6.70
CA ARG A 56 -0.29 -0.63 -6.36
C ARG A 56 -0.51 0.24 -7.57
N SER A 57 -1.76 0.42 -7.94
CA SER A 57 -2.21 1.28 -9.02
C SER A 57 -3.14 2.35 -8.49
N CYS A 58 -2.88 3.61 -8.82
CA CYS A 58 -3.68 4.75 -8.39
C CYS A 58 -4.26 5.49 -9.61
N THR A 59 -5.52 5.90 -9.52
CA THR A 59 -6.19 6.65 -10.60
C THR A 59 -5.71 8.10 -10.70
N THR A 60 -5.24 8.67 -9.58
CA THR A 60 -4.77 10.07 -9.50
C THR A 60 -3.31 10.26 -9.87
N ALA A 61 -2.52 9.18 -9.89
CA ALA A 61 -1.13 9.20 -10.31
C ALA A 61 -0.93 8.06 -11.31
N PRO A 62 -0.88 8.34 -12.62
CA PRO A 62 -0.71 7.29 -13.62
C PRO A 62 0.64 6.62 -13.42
N GLY A 63 0.60 5.30 -13.23
CA GLY A 63 1.78 4.47 -13.01
C GLY A 63 1.50 3.33 -12.03
N PHE A 64 2.44 2.41 -12.02
CA PHE A 64 2.43 1.26 -11.11
C PHE A 64 3.60 1.39 -10.15
N SER A 65 3.37 1.05 -8.89
CA SER A 65 4.45 0.85 -7.93
C SER A 65 4.46 -0.60 -7.46
N SER A 66 5.65 -1.15 -7.35
CA SER A 66 5.89 -2.45 -6.74
C SER A 66 6.13 -2.27 -5.26
N ASN A 67 5.44 -3.04 -4.46
CA ASN A 67 5.48 -2.91 -3.02
C ASN A 67 5.69 -4.27 -2.36
N ILE A 68 6.35 -4.25 -1.21
CA ILE A 68 6.53 -5.45 -0.38
C ILE A 68 6.04 -5.12 1.02
N SER A 69 5.20 -6.00 1.56
CA SER A 69 4.74 -5.95 2.94
C SER A 69 4.96 -7.26 3.65
N ILE A 70 5.22 -7.17 4.95
CA ILE A 70 5.17 -8.30 5.86
C ILE A 70 3.81 -8.28 6.55
N LEU A 71 3.12 -9.42 6.52
CA LEU A 71 1.83 -9.65 7.14
C LEU A 71 1.98 -10.71 8.23
N ALA A 72 1.26 -10.57 9.34
CA ALA A 72 1.07 -11.66 10.28
C ALA A 72 0.25 -12.79 9.62
N LYS A 73 0.30 -14.01 10.16
CA LYS A 73 -0.34 -15.21 9.59
C LYS A 73 -1.80 -15.00 9.18
N ASP A 74 -2.57 -14.32 10.02
CA ASP A 74 -4.00 -14.05 9.78
C ASP A 74 -4.25 -12.57 9.39
N GLY A 75 -3.18 -11.85 9.03
CA GLY A 75 -3.24 -10.46 8.61
C GLY A 75 -3.67 -10.32 7.16
N PHE A 76 -4.32 -9.22 6.85
CA PHE A 76 -4.69 -8.85 5.49
C PHE A 76 -3.86 -7.64 5.01
N LEU A 77 -3.72 -7.53 3.70
CA LEU A 77 -3.03 -6.41 3.09
C LEU A 77 -3.87 -5.14 3.25
N ALA A 78 -3.31 -4.15 3.95
CA ALA A 78 -3.95 -2.85 4.10
C ALA A 78 -4.01 -2.11 2.75
N ASP A 79 -5.00 -1.24 2.60
CA ASP A 79 -5.07 -0.34 1.45
C ASP A 79 -4.07 0.82 1.63
N GLY A 80 -2.81 0.53 1.31
CA GLY A 80 -1.69 1.45 1.49
C GLY A 80 -0.47 1.02 0.69
N PRO A 81 0.61 1.78 0.71
CA PRO A 81 1.91 1.37 0.20
C PRO A 81 2.49 0.22 1.03
N GLY A 82 3.55 -0.41 0.53
CA GLY A 82 4.26 -1.47 1.24
C GLY A 82 4.78 -0.99 2.60
N ASN A 83 4.66 -1.85 3.62
CA ASN A 83 5.15 -1.55 4.96
C ASN A 83 6.65 -1.86 5.14
N LEU A 84 7.30 -2.36 4.11
CA LEU A 84 8.72 -2.69 4.12
C LEU A 84 9.48 -2.05 2.94
N PHE A 85 8.89 -2.11 1.74
CA PHE A 85 9.55 -1.67 0.52
C PHE A 85 8.54 -1.13 -0.49
N ALA A 86 8.93 -0.09 -1.22
CA ALA A 86 8.21 0.42 -2.39
C ALA A 86 9.19 0.91 -3.45
N SER A 87 8.93 0.60 -4.71
CA SER A 87 9.65 1.12 -5.88
C SER A 87 8.70 1.43 -7.02
N ASP A 88 9.12 2.25 -7.97
CA ASP A 88 8.40 2.40 -9.23
C ASP A 88 8.48 1.13 -10.09
N GLY A 89 7.60 1.02 -11.07
CA GLY A 89 7.54 -0.09 -12.02
C GLY A 89 6.66 -1.25 -11.57
N HIS A 90 6.45 -2.19 -12.50
CA HIS A 90 5.61 -3.37 -12.27
C HIS A 90 6.42 -4.53 -11.69
N PRO A 91 5.91 -5.31 -10.71
CA PRO A 91 6.66 -6.40 -10.07
C PRO A 91 7.20 -7.45 -11.04
N GLU A 92 6.45 -7.75 -12.10
CA GLU A 92 6.87 -8.71 -13.14
C GLU A 92 8.11 -8.23 -13.91
N GLN A 93 8.22 -6.92 -14.15
CA GLN A 93 9.36 -6.32 -14.82
C GLN A 93 10.58 -6.29 -13.90
N LEU A 94 10.38 -5.99 -12.61
CA LEU A 94 11.45 -5.91 -11.61
C LEU A 94 11.97 -7.30 -11.22
N GLY A 95 11.15 -8.35 -11.34
CA GLY A 95 11.54 -9.74 -11.11
C GLY A 95 11.99 -10.00 -9.68
N PHE A 96 11.15 -9.65 -8.69
CA PHE A 96 11.45 -9.87 -7.28
C PHE A 96 11.61 -11.34 -6.94
N SER A 97 12.60 -11.63 -6.10
CA SER A 97 12.81 -12.91 -5.42
C SER A 97 12.85 -12.67 -3.92
N LEU A 98 12.00 -13.36 -3.18
CA LEU A 98 11.92 -13.25 -1.72
C LEU A 98 12.39 -14.55 -1.08
N GLN A 99 13.28 -14.47 -0.10
CA GLN A 99 13.76 -15.60 0.68
C GLN A 99 13.80 -15.27 2.16
N TRP A 100 13.13 -16.10 2.97
CA TRP A 100 13.23 -16.02 4.42
C TRP A 100 14.42 -16.80 4.94
N GLN A 101 15.07 -16.27 5.95
CA GLN A 101 16.15 -16.92 6.70
C GLN A 101 15.93 -16.72 8.20
N SER A 102 16.04 -17.81 8.99
CA SER A 102 16.10 -17.72 10.44
C SER A 102 17.51 -17.30 10.85
N THR A 103 17.63 -16.21 11.59
CA THR A 103 18.92 -15.68 12.06
C THR A 103 19.13 -15.87 13.55
N GLY A 104 18.12 -16.39 14.27
CA GLY A 104 18.16 -16.68 15.69
C GLY A 104 16.88 -17.37 16.15
N LYS A 105 16.73 -17.57 17.47
CA LYS A 105 15.60 -18.29 18.05
C LYS A 105 14.25 -17.65 17.72
N ASP A 106 14.19 -16.31 17.67
CA ASP A 106 12.98 -15.53 17.38
C ASP A 106 13.25 -14.41 16.35
N SER A 107 14.35 -14.54 15.59
CA SER A 107 14.77 -13.54 14.62
C SER A 107 14.69 -14.08 13.21
N LEU A 108 14.08 -13.30 12.33
CA LEU A 108 13.90 -13.62 10.92
C LEU A 108 14.53 -12.53 10.05
N GLN A 109 15.07 -12.93 8.93
CA GLN A 109 15.58 -12.03 7.90
C GLN A 109 14.87 -12.33 6.58
N LEU A 110 14.37 -11.29 5.94
CA LEU A 110 13.84 -11.34 4.59
C LEU A 110 14.89 -10.83 3.61
N ASN A 111 15.37 -11.69 2.74
CA ASN A 111 16.26 -11.31 1.64
C ASN A 111 15.39 -10.99 0.42
N VAL A 112 15.52 -9.77 -0.07
CA VAL A 112 14.81 -9.27 -1.25
C VAL A 112 15.83 -9.06 -2.36
N ALA A 113 15.68 -9.75 -3.47
CA ALA A 113 16.49 -9.55 -4.66
C ALA A 113 15.61 -9.10 -5.83
N SER A 114 16.14 -8.25 -6.69
CA SER A 114 15.51 -7.83 -7.95
C SER A 114 16.56 -7.86 -9.07
N LYS A 115 16.16 -8.34 -10.23
CA LYS A 115 17.06 -8.45 -11.41
C LYS A 115 17.19 -7.13 -12.16
N ILE A 116 16.23 -6.25 -12.06
CA ILE A 116 16.15 -5.00 -12.81
C ILE A 116 16.01 -3.82 -11.86
N ARG A 117 16.57 -2.71 -12.27
CA ARG A 117 16.59 -1.46 -11.54
C ARG A 117 15.24 -0.76 -11.60
N GLY A 118 14.65 -0.47 -10.43
CA GLY A 118 13.56 0.48 -10.27
C GLY A 118 14.02 1.63 -9.37
N THR A 119 13.34 2.75 -9.37
CA THR A 119 13.60 3.82 -8.39
C THR A 119 13.00 3.41 -7.06
N VAL A 120 13.81 3.27 -6.02
CA VAL A 120 13.31 2.99 -4.67
C VAL A 120 12.66 4.23 -4.10
N LEU A 121 11.40 4.08 -3.72
CA LEU A 121 10.59 5.10 -3.08
C LEU A 121 10.70 4.99 -1.55
N HIS A 122 10.81 3.75 -1.06
CA HIS A 122 10.89 3.42 0.36
C HIS A 122 11.57 2.06 0.55
N ALA A 123 12.45 1.92 1.55
CA ALA A 123 13.04 0.63 1.93
C ALA A 123 13.48 0.65 3.39
N ASP A 124 12.82 -0.14 4.22
CA ASP A 124 13.16 -0.32 5.62
C ASP A 124 14.00 -1.59 5.83
N SER A 125 15.07 -1.48 6.59
CA SER A 125 15.90 -2.62 6.97
C SER A 125 15.38 -3.38 8.19
N VAL A 126 14.41 -2.81 8.90
CA VAL A 126 13.77 -3.39 10.08
C VAL A 126 12.27 -3.20 9.97
N TRP A 127 11.48 -4.26 10.16
CA TRP A 127 10.05 -4.14 10.15
C TRP A 127 9.53 -3.46 11.42
N SER A 128 8.83 -2.33 11.26
CA SER A 128 8.42 -1.46 12.38
C SER A 128 7.50 -2.15 13.41
N ALA A 129 6.70 -3.13 12.97
CA ALA A 129 5.80 -3.87 13.87
C ALA A 129 6.51 -4.95 14.70
N ASN A 130 7.70 -5.42 14.26
CA ASN A 130 8.50 -6.39 14.99
C ASN A 130 9.99 -6.20 14.66
N PRO A 131 10.80 -5.61 15.58
CA PRO A 131 12.21 -5.32 15.33
C PRO A 131 13.10 -6.56 15.19
N ASN A 132 12.61 -7.76 15.54
CA ASN A 132 13.32 -9.03 15.30
C ASN A 132 13.21 -9.51 13.85
N ILE A 133 12.47 -8.79 13.00
CA ILE A 133 12.38 -9.07 11.57
C ILE A 133 13.14 -7.99 10.82
N THR A 134 14.19 -8.40 10.14
CA THR A 134 15.06 -7.54 9.33
C THR A 134 14.90 -7.84 7.85
N ALA A 135 15.22 -6.87 7.01
CA ALA A 135 15.24 -7.03 5.57
C ALA A 135 16.59 -6.65 4.99
N THR A 136 17.04 -7.40 3.99
CA THR A 136 18.22 -7.08 3.19
C THR A 136 17.84 -7.03 1.72
N TYR A 137 18.44 -6.11 0.97
CA TYR A 137 18.10 -5.82 -0.41
C TYR A 137 19.30 -6.03 -1.32
N GLN A 138 19.11 -6.81 -2.37
CA GLN A 138 20.05 -6.99 -3.48
C GLN A 138 19.34 -6.58 -4.78
N LEU A 139 19.37 -5.31 -5.07
CA LEU A 139 18.59 -4.70 -6.14
C LEU A 139 19.52 -4.36 -7.29
N GLY A 140 19.64 -5.21 -8.30
CA GLY A 140 20.44 -5.02 -9.50
C GLY A 140 21.90 -4.58 -9.27
N ALA A 141 22.78 -4.73 -10.21
CA ALA A 141 24.20 -4.37 -10.06
C ALA A 141 24.45 -2.83 -9.89
N ASP A 142 23.43 -1.99 -10.07
CA ASP A 142 23.54 -0.52 -10.10
C ASP A 142 22.67 0.20 -9.06
N PHE A 143 22.22 -0.49 -8.02
CA PHE A 143 21.37 0.15 -7.00
C PHE A 143 22.25 1.00 -6.06
N ALA A 144 22.52 2.24 -6.46
CA ALA A 144 22.97 3.26 -5.52
C ALA A 144 21.77 3.63 -4.64
N ALA A 145 21.78 3.20 -3.38
CA ALA A 145 20.84 3.67 -2.38
C ALA A 145 20.82 5.19 -2.41
N SER A 146 19.70 5.81 -2.74
CA SER A 146 19.53 7.23 -2.52
C SER A 146 19.58 7.44 -1.01
N LYS A 147 20.70 8.01 -0.56
CA LYS A 147 20.92 8.37 0.85
C LYS A 147 19.84 9.38 1.25
N PRO A 148 19.24 9.27 2.46
CA PRO A 148 18.22 10.17 2.99
C PRO A 148 18.71 11.62 3.05
#